data_874757be3c29f2274e6eb3c9825e01b2
#
_entry.id   874757be3c29f2274e6eb3c9825e01b2
#
_cell.length_a   1.000
_cell.length_b   1.000
_cell.length_c   1.000
_cell.angle_alpha   90.00
_cell.angle_beta   90.00
_cell.angle_gamma   90.00
#
_symmetry.space_group_name_H-M   'P 1'
#
loop_
_entity.id
_entity.type
_entity.pdbx_description
1 polymer ?
#
loop_
_entity_poly.entity_id
_entity_poly.type
_entity_poly.pdbx_seq_one_letter_code
_entity_poly.pdbx_strand_id
1 'polypeptide(L)'
;MRICVYGAASLTISSTYIEKVEVLGKLIASHNHSLVFGGGGNGLMGAVARGVHSSGGYIVGVVPKFFSDESIEKVCDFCDELIEPETMRERKQIMEDKSDAFIIVPGGIGTFEEFFEILTLKQLCRHNKPIVIYNIEGYYDEINQAIEQAVKKGFIRLDCLDLFEITDDLDKLFKYIEKPDIQFKTIKELKNG
;
A
#
# COMPACT_ATOMS: atom_id res chain seq x y z
N MET A 1 0.65 -5.30 -13.72
CA MET A 1 -0.32 -5.12 -12.62
C MET A 1 -0.41 -3.65 -12.23
N ARG A 2 -1.48 -3.26 -11.58
CA ARG A 2 -1.63 -1.96 -10.92
C ARG A 2 -1.36 -2.15 -9.43
N ILE A 3 -0.32 -1.50 -8.93
CA ILE A 3 0.12 -1.62 -7.53
C ILE A 3 -0.33 -0.37 -6.78
N CYS A 4 -1.15 -0.56 -5.74
CA CYS A 4 -1.48 0.51 -4.81
C CYS A 4 -0.36 0.67 -3.78
N VAL A 5 0.08 1.92 -3.56
CA VAL A 5 1.06 2.23 -2.51
C VAL A 5 0.42 3.17 -1.49
N TYR A 6 0.42 2.74 -0.23
CA TYR A 6 0.03 3.55 0.93
C TYR A 6 1.25 3.97 1.74
N GLY A 7 1.29 5.20 2.17
CA GLY A 7 2.42 5.74 2.94
C GLY A 7 2.26 7.22 3.29
N ALA A 8 3.23 7.76 4.01
CA ALA A 8 3.17 9.14 4.48
C ALA A 8 3.51 10.16 3.39
N ALA A 9 2.80 11.30 3.42
CA ALA A 9 3.08 12.48 2.60
C ALA A 9 3.79 13.61 3.37
N SER A 10 4.24 13.37 4.59
CA SER A 10 4.89 14.35 5.45
C SER A 10 6.21 14.88 4.86
N LEU A 11 6.47 16.16 5.04
CA LEU A 11 7.71 16.83 4.61
C LEU A 11 8.90 16.63 5.58
N THR A 12 8.65 16.08 6.77
CA THR A 12 9.67 15.92 7.82
C THR A 12 10.35 14.56 7.81
N ILE A 13 10.06 13.73 6.80
CA ILE A 13 10.61 12.38 6.67
C ILE A 13 12.07 12.44 6.24
N SER A 14 12.92 11.61 6.86
CA SER A 14 14.36 11.59 6.53
C SER A 14 14.60 11.13 5.08
N SER A 15 15.71 11.62 4.49
CA SER A 15 16.10 11.28 3.11
C SER A 15 16.27 9.80 2.88
N THR A 16 16.69 9.03 3.88
CA THR A 16 16.85 7.57 3.79
C THR A 16 15.56 6.88 3.36
N TYR A 17 14.42 7.24 3.97
CA TYR A 17 13.12 6.67 3.58
C TYR A 17 12.69 7.14 2.20
N ILE A 18 12.89 8.44 1.89
CA ILE A 18 12.57 9.04 0.59
C ILE A 18 13.30 8.31 -0.53
N GLU A 19 14.61 8.12 -0.41
CA GLU A 19 15.46 7.45 -1.40
C GLU A 19 15.05 5.99 -1.62
N LYS A 20 14.82 5.23 -0.54
CA LYS A 20 14.38 3.83 -0.63
C LYS A 20 13.02 3.69 -1.32
N VAL A 21 12.08 4.59 -1.04
CA VAL A 21 10.76 4.56 -1.68
C VAL A 21 10.81 5.07 -3.13
N GLU A 22 11.72 5.98 -3.46
CA GLU A 22 11.94 6.36 -4.86
C GLU A 22 12.52 5.20 -5.67
N VAL A 23 13.45 4.40 -5.10
CA VAL A 23 13.94 3.15 -5.71
C VAL A 23 12.80 2.15 -5.91
N LEU A 24 11.92 1.97 -4.91
CA LEU A 24 10.71 1.15 -5.08
C LEU A 24 9.87 1.60 -6.28
N GLY A 25 9.66 2.91 -6.45
CA GLY A 25 8.94 3.46 -7.59
C GLY A 25 9.59 3.11 -8.94
N LYS A 26 10.93 3.22 -9.04
CA LYS A 26 11.68 2.84 -10.24
C LYS A 26 11.51 1.35 -10.57
N LEU A 27 11.51 0.49 -9.54
CA LEU A 27 11.31 -0.95 -9.72
C LEU A 27 9.87 -1.28 -10.13
N ILE A 28 8.85 -0.61 -9.59
CA ILE A 28 7.45 -0.76 -10.03
C ILE A 28 7.37 -0.56 -11.56
N ALA A 29 7.94 0.51 -12.07
CA ALA A 29 7.94 0.78 -13.51
C ALA A 29 8.78 -0.23 -14.32
N SER A 30 9.97 -0.59 -13.83
CA SER A 30 10.87 -1.53 -14.54
C SER A 30 10.31 -2.96 -14.63
N HIS A 31 9.44 -3.35 -13.69
CA HIS A 31 8.66 -4.59 -13.72
C HIS A 31 7.38 -4.48 -14.57
N ASN A 32 7.20 -3.40 -15.35
CA ASN A 32 6.02 -3.13 -16.16
C ASN A 32 4.72 -3.07 -15.34
N HIS A 33 4.78 -2.53 -14.14
CA HIS A 33 3.61 -2.27 -13.29
C HIS A 33 3.27 -0.78 -13.30
N SER A 34 2.01 -0.47 -13.01
CA SER A 34 1.51 0.89 -12.85
C SER A 34 1.31 1.21 -11.35
N LEU A 35 1.46 2.47 -10.99
CA LEU A 35 1.20 2.97 -9.64
C LEU A 35 -0.26 3.43 -9.51
N VAL A 36 -0.92 3.03 -8.42
CA VAL A 36 -2.13 3.65 -7.90
C VAL A 36 -1.79 4.21 -6.52
N PHE A 37 -2.12 5.47 -6.25
CA PHE A 37 -1.80 6.08 -4.95
C PHE A 37 -2.71 7.26 -4.63
N GLY A 38 -2.57 7.79 -3.44
CA GLY A 38 -3.37 8.90 -2.94
C GLY A 38 -3.13 10.26 -3.60
N GLY A 39 -2.30 10.34 -4.64
CA GLY A 39 -2.07 11.56 -5.42
C GLY A 39 -1.18 12.61 -4.76
N GLY A 40 -0.64 12.38 -3.56
CA GLY A 40 0.21 13.33 -2.85
C GLY A 40 1.57 13.53 -3.50
N GLY A 41 2.00 14.79 -3.66
CA GLY A 41 3.29 15.16 -4.27
C GLY A 41 4.47 15.21 -3.29
N ASN A 42 4.23 15.05 -1.98
CA ASN A 42 5.22 15.19 -0.92
C ASN A 42 5.56 13.83 -0.26
N GLY A 43 6.59 13.85 0.60
CA GLY A 43 6.99 12.70 1.41
C GLY A 43 7.25 11.44 0.60
N LEU A 44 6.84 10.29 1.14
CA LEU A 44 7.02 8.99 0.47
C LEU A 44 6.07 8.83 -0.72
N MET A 45 4.89 9.45 -0.68
CA MET A 45 3.95 9.44 -1.80
C MET A 45 4.54 10.16 -3.03
N GLY A 46 5.12 11.34 -2.83
CA GLY A 46 5.86 12.02 -3.89
C GLY A 46 7.09 11.24 -4.35
N ALA A 47 7.79 10.55 -3.45
CA ALA A 47 8.98 9.76 -3.79
C ALA A 47 8.64 8.57 -4.70
N VAL A 48 7.63 7.77 -4.35
CA VAL A 48 7.23 6.63 -5.20
C VAL A 48 6.77 7.11 -6.57
N ALA A 49 5.98 8.19 -6.62
CA ALA A 49 5.51 8.76 -7.89
C ALA A 49 6.66 9.26 -8.76
N ARG A 50 7.67 9.97 -8.20
CA ARG A 50 8.87 10.37 -8.94
C ARG A 50 9.66 9.17 -9.47
N GLY A 51 9.81 8.12 -8.66
CA GLY A 51 10.48 6.90 -9.08
C GLY A 51 9.82 6.25 -10.29
N VAL A 52 8.49 6.10 -10.26
CA VAL A 52 7.70 5.57 -11.39
C VAL A 52 7.80 6.47 -12.61
N HIS A 53 7.58 7.78 -12.44
CA HIS A 53 7.62 8.77 -13.53
C HIS A 53 8.98 8.79 -14.23
N SER A 54 10.09 8.84 -13.47
CA SER A 54 11.45 8.87 -14.02
C SER A 54 11.83 7.61 -14.80
N SER A 55 11.09 6.53 -14.59
CA SER A 55 11.27 5.24 -15.28
C SER A 55 10.20 4.98 -16.36
N GLY A 56 9.39 5.99 -16.70
CA GLY A 56 8.36 5.91 -17.77
C GLY A 56 7.15 5.05 -17.41
N GLY A 57 6.90 4.81 -16.13
CA GLY A 57 5.74 4.03 -15.67
C GLY A 57 4.46 4.88 -15.63
N TYR A 58 3.30 4.22 -15.64
CA TYR A 58 1.97 4.84 -15.60
C TYR A 58 1.50 5.10 -14.17
N ILE A 59 0.94 6.27 -13.90
CA ILE A 59 0.57 6.74 -12.57
C ILE A 59 -0.90 7.16 -12.51
N VAL A 60 -1.65 6.54 -11.60
CA VAL A 60 -3.03 6.90 -11.26
C VAL A 60 -3.06 7.53 -9.87
N GLY A 61 -3.41 8.81 -9.81
CA GLY A 61 -3.65 9.53 -8.56
C GLY A 61 -5.14 9.55 -8.20
N VAL A 62 -5.48 9.31 -6.94
CA VAL A 62 -6.87 9.38 -6.44
C VAL A 62 -6.92 10.40 -5.30
N VAL A 63 -7.39 11.62 -5.61
CA VAL A 63 -7.37 12.78 -4.72
C VAL A 63 -8.78 13.29 -4.51
N PRO A 64 -9.32 13.33 -3.28
CA PRO A 64 -10.62 13.94 -3.05
C PRO A 64 -10.63 15.42 -3.43
N LYS A 65 -11.69 15.91 -4.04
CA LYS A 65 -11.83 17.31 -4.49
C LYS A 65 -11.50 18.32 -3.38
N PHE A 66 -11.95 18.08 -2.16
CA PHE A 66 -11.71 19.00 -1.05
C PHE A 66 -10.22 19.11 -0.65
N PHE A 67 -9.34 18.19 -1.04
CA PHE A 67 -7.90 18.30 -0.79
C PHE A 67 -7.30 19.49 -1.57
N SER A 68 -7.70 19.65 -2.83
CA SER A 68 -7.29 20.78 -3.66
C SER A 68 -7.92 22.09 -3.16
N ASP A 69 -9.22 22.06 -2.84
CA ASP A 69 -9.99 23.24 -2.41
C ASP A 69 -9.47 23.80 -1.07
N GLU A 70 -9.11 22.93 -0.13
CA GLU A 70 -8.64 23.30 1.21
C GLU A 70 -7.09 23.37 1.32
N SER A 71 -6.37 23.13 0.23
CA SER A 71 -4.89 23.11 0.19
C SER A 71 -4.28 22.18 1.25
N ILE A 72 -4.95 21.04 1.51
CA ILE A 72 -4.53 20.08 2.55
C ILE A 72 -3.20 19.42 2.19
N GLU A 73 -3.03 19.08 0.90
CA GLU A 73 -1.82 18.42 0.41
C GLU A 73 -1.47 18.88 -1.00
N LYS A 74 -0.16 18.99 -1.30
CA LYS A 74 0.29 19.25 -2.67
C LYS A 74 -0.06 18.02 -3.52
N VAL A 75 -0.90 18.20 -4.53
CA VAL A 75 -1.21 17.15 -5.52
C VAL A 75 -0.01 16.94 -6.44
N CYS A 76 0.22 15.69 -6.82
CA CYS A 76 1.23 15.31 -7.80
C CYS A 76 0.84 15.83 -9.20
N ASP A 77 1.73 16.56 -9.85
CA ASP A 77 1.49 17.27 -11.11
C ASP A 77 1.84 16.45 -12.37
N PHE A 78 2.28 15.20 -12.20
CA PHE A 78 2.66 14.30 -13.29
C PHE A 78 1.93 12.94 -13.26
N CYS A 79 0.70 12.89 -12.70
CA CYS A 79 -0.17 11.73 -12.86
C CYS A 79 -0.69 11.63 -14.30
N ASP A 80 -0.67 10.42 -14.87
CA ASP A 80 -1.27 10.16 -16.19
C ASP A 80 -2.79 10.13 -16.12
N GLU A 81 -3.34 9.68 -14.98
CA GLU A 81 -4.77 9.70 -14.65
C GLU A 81 -4.96 10.29 -13.26
N LEU A 82 -5.82 11.30 -13.14
CA LEU A 82 -6.23 11.88 -11.87
C LEU A 82 -7.72 11.65 -11.65
N ILE A 83 -8.09 11.01 -10.54
CA ILE A 83 -9.48 10.73 -10.17
C ILE A 83 -9.80 11.53 -8.94
N GLU A 84 -10.90 12.25 -8.99
CA GLU A 84 -11.33 13.19 -7.94
C GLU A 84 -12.66 12.77 -7.30
N PRO A 85 -12.63 11.81 -6.33
CA PRO A 85 -13.83 11.43 -5.59
C PRO A 85 -14.32 12.53 -4.67
N GLU A 86 -15.59 12.46 -4.27
CA GLU A 86 -16.20 13.42 -3.34
C GLU A 86 -15.82 13.15 -1.88
N THR A 87 -15.58 11.89 -1.51
CA THR A 87 -15.35 11.48 -0.12
C THR A 87 -14.09 10.61 0.05
N MET A 88 -13.57 10.55 1.28
CA MET A 88 -12.47 9.63 1.63
C MET A 88 -12.87 8.16 1.47
N ARG A 89 -14.14 7.80 1.66
CA ARG A 89 -14.61 6.41 1.45
C ARG A 89 -14.56 6.03 -0.02
N GLU A 90 -15.07 6.88 -0.90
CA GLU A 90 -14.98 6.69 -2.34
C GLU A 90 -13.53 6.61 -2.82
N ARG A 91 -12.63 7.47 -2.28
CA ARG A 91 -11.20 7.42 -2.57
C ARG A 91 -10.63 6.04 -2.31
N LYS A 92 -10.81 5.50 -1.10
CA LYS A 92 -10.27 4.20 -0.72
C LYS A 92 -10.87 3.08 -1.58
N GLN A 93 -12.18 3.09 -1.80
CA GLN A 93 -12.86 2.14 -2.67
C GLN A 93 -12.27 2.14 -4.09
N ILE A 94 -12.05 3.33 -4.69
CA ILE A 94 -11.48 3.46 -6.03
C ILE A 94 -10.04 2.93 -6.05
N MET A 95 -9.22 3.25 -5.05
CA MET A 95 -7.85 2.75 -4.94
C MET A 95 -7.82 1.23 -4.84
N GLU A 96 -8.70 0.64 -4.03
CA GLU A 96 -8.86 -0.80 -3.94
C GLU A 96 -9.28 -1.43 -5.26
N ASP A 97 -10.36 -0.93 -5.88
CA ASP A 97 -10.93 -1.51 -7.11
C ASP A 97 -9.95 -1.45 -8.29
N LYS A 98 -9.15 -0.38 -8.36
CA LYS A 98 -8.17 -0.19 -9.44
C LYS A 98 -6.87 -0.98 -9.26
N SER A 99 -6.65 -1.61 -8.13
CA SER A 99 -5.36 -2.23 -7.80
C SER A 99 -5.41 -3.75 -7.84
N ASP A 100 -4.28 -4.36 -8.19
CA ASP A 100 -4.08 -5.81 -8.23
C ASP A 100 -3.24 -6.28 -7.02
N ALA A 101 -2.48 -5.37 -6.40
CA ALA A 101 -1.63 -5.61 -5.24
C ALA A 101 -1.48 -4.34 -4.38
N PHE A 102 -1.08 -4.51 -3.12
CA PHE A 102 -0.86 -3.41 -2.19
C PHE A 102 0.54 -3.47 -1.59
N ILE A 103 1.23 -2.32 -1.57
CA ILE A 103 2.51 -2.13 -0.87
C ILE A 103 2.31 -1.03 0.17
N ILE A 104 2.69 -1.33 1.41
CA ILE A 104 2.62 -0.40 2.53
C ILE A 104 4.03 0.07 2.83
N VAL A 105 4.31 1.35 2.61
CA VAL A 105 5.57 1.97 3.03
C VAL A 105 5.36 2.73 4.34
N PRO A 106 6.42 3.16 5.06
CA PRO A 106 6.27 3.87 6.33
C PRO A 106 5.26 5.01 6.27
N GLY A 107 4.39 5.09 7.28
CA GLY A 107 3.34 6.10 7.33
C GLY A 107 2.69 6.26 8.70
N GLY A 108 1.77 7.18 8.80
CA GLY A 108 1.04 7.49 10.03
C GLY A 108 -0.32 6.79 10.13
N ILE A 109 -1.22 7.40 10.90
CA ILE A 109 -2.55 6.85 11.22
C ILE A 109 -3.36 6.53 9.95
N GLY A 110 -3.32 7.38 8.92
CA GLY A 110 -4.03 7.12 7.66
C GLY A 110 -3.50 5.87 6.94
N THR A 111 -2.18 5.69 6.92
CA THR A 111 -1.55 4.50 6.33
C THR A 111 -1.87 3.23 7.12
N PHE A 112 -1.91 3.31 8.47
CA PHE A 112 -2.34 2.20 9.31
C PHE A 112 -3.80 1.84 9.07
N GLU A 113 -4.67 2.84 8.97
CA GLU A 113 -6.09 2.66 8.68
C GLU A 113 -6.30 1.98 7.33
N GLU A 114 -5.65 2.46 6.27
CA GLU A 114 -5.67 1.87 4.94
C GLU A 114 -5.16 0.42 4.94
N PHE A 115 -4.05 0.14 5.63
CA PHE A 115 -3.51 -1.22 5.78
C PHE A 115 -4.49 -2.16 6.47
N PHE A 116 -5.03 -1.77 7.63
CA PHE A 116 -5.95 -2.63 8.37
C PHE A 116 -7.31 -2.80 7.68
N GLU A 117 -7.75 -1.84 6.88
CA GLU A 117 -8.95 -1.97 6.05
C GLU A 117 -8.77 -3.07 5.00
N ILE A 118 -7.73 -2.99 4.15
CA ILE A 118 -7.47 -4.00 3.12
C ILE A 118 -7.15 -5.37 3.72
N LEU A 119 -6.44 -5.43 4.85
CA LEU A 119 -6.19 -6.68 5.57
C LEU A 119 -7.49 -7.31 6.08
N THR A 120 -8.38 -6.51 6.65
CA THR A 120 -9.69 -6.96 7.12
C THR A 120 -10.55 -7.47 5.97
N LEU A 121 -10.59 -6.75 4.84
CA LEU A 121 -11.32 -7.18 3.65
C LEU A 121 -10.78 -8.50 3.09
N LYS A 122 -9.46 -8.68 3.09
CA LYS A 122 -8.82 -9.94 2.70
C LYS A 122 -9.17 -11.08 3.65
N GLN A 123 -9.12 -10.85 4.96
CA GLN A 123 -9.55 -11.81 5.98
C GLN A 123 -11.03 -12.23 5.80
N LEU A 124 -11.87 -11.29 5.35
CA LEU A 124 -13.28 -11.54 5.04
C LEU A 124 -13.51 -12.12 3.63
N CYS A 125 -12.45 -12.47 2.91
CA CYS A 125 -12.48 -12.98 1.53
C CYS A 125 -13.23 -12.05 0.55
N ARG A 126 -13.09 -10.74 0.72
CA ARG A 126 -13.64 -9.73 -0.19
C ARG A 126 -12.69 -9.43 -1.34
N HIS A 127 -11.41 -9.65 -1.16
CA HIS A 127 -10.40 -9.69 -2.20
C HIS A 127 -9.33 -10.74 -1.88
N ASN A 128 -8.48 -11.01 -2.89
CA ASN A 128 -7.39 -11.99 -2.79
C ASN A 128 -6.02 -11.39 -3.15
N LYS A 129 -5.97 -10.08 -3.23
CA LYS A 129 -4.81 -9.34 -3.69
C LYS A 129 -3.65 -9.49 -2.70
N PRO A 130 -2.39 -9.64 -3.15
CA PRO A 130 -1.24 -9.65 -2.27
C PRO A 130 -1.08 -8.31 -1.54
N ILE A 131 -0.67 -8.39 -0.27
CA ILE A 131 -0.38 -7.24 0.58
C ILE A 131 1.03 -7.41 1.11
N VAL A 132 1.89 -6.41 0.91
CA VAL A 132 3.27 -6.42 1.43
C VAL A 132 3.55 -5.14 2.19
N ILE A 133 4.12 -5.29 3.37
CA ILE A 133 4.72 -4.19 4.13
C ILE A 133 6.20 -4.10 3.75
N TYR A 134 6.62 -2.99 3.15
CA TYR A 134 8.02 -2.66 2.94
C TYR A 134 8.58 -2.05 4.22
N ASN A 135 9.22 -2.90 5.03
CA ASN A 135 9.64 -2.59 6.40
C ASN A 135 10.98 -1.85 6.45
N ILE A 136 11.03 -0.66 5.90
CA ILE A 136 12.22 0.18 5.84
C ILE A 136 12.70 0.49 7.27
N GLU A 137 13.97 0.14 7.58
CA GLU A 137 14.61 0.41 8.88
C GLU A 137 13.82 -0.16 10.08
N GLY A 138 13.05 -1.24 9.89
CA GLY A 138 12.28 -1.86 10.98
C GLY A 138 11.07 -1.03 11.43
N TYR A 139 10.61 -0.07 10.62
CA TYR A 139 9.55 0.87 11.01
C TYR A 139 8.26 0.18 11.50
N TYR A 140 7.96 -1.00 11.00
CA TYR A 140 6.73 -1.74 11.34
C TYR A 140 6.96 -2.88 12.34
N ASP A 141 8.14 -2.99 12.96
CA ASP A 141 8.45 -4.10 13.89
C ASP A 141 7.48 -4.13 15.08
N GLU A 142 7.15 -2.98 15.68
CA GLU A 142 6.22 -2.90 16.81
C GLU A 142 4.78 -3.26 16.40
N ILE A 143 4.36 -2.89 15.20
CA ILE A 143 3.03 -3.26 14.69
C ILE A 143 2.97 -4.76 14.44
N ASN A 144 4.02 -5.34 13.86
CA ASN A 144 4.12 -6.79 13.67
C ASN A 144 4.06 -7.52 15.01
N GLN A 145 4.82 -7.06 16.00
CA GLN A 145 4.79 -7.62 17.35
C GLN A 145 3.39 -7.52 18.00
N ALA A 146 2.69 -6.40 17.78
CA ALA A 146 1.32 -6.23 18.30
C ALA A 146 0.35 -7.24 17.67
N ILE A 147 0.45 -7.50 16.36
CA ILE A 147 -0.35 -8.51 15.66
C ILE A 147 -0.03 -9.91 16.19
N GLU A 148 1.26 -10.25 16.33
CA GLU A 148 1.71 -11.54 16.88
C GLU A 148 1.21 -11.75 18.33
N GLN A 149 1.23 -10.70 19.16
CA GLN A 149 0.70 -10.75 20.51
C GLN A 149 -0.82 -10.99 20.52
N ALA A 150 -1.54 -10.37 19.59
CA ALA A 150 -2.98 -10.59 19.45
C ALA A 150 -3.28 -12.05 19.02
N VAL A 151 -2.44 -12.65 18.18
CA VAL A 151 -2.52 -14.08 17.83
C VAL A 151 -2.26 -14.94 19.07
N LYS A 152 -1.16 -14.71 19.79
CA LYS A 152 -0.82 -15.47 21.01
C LYS A 152 -1.91 -15.42 22.10
N LYS A 153 -2.67 -14.32 22.16
CA LYS A 153 -3.77 -14.11 23.11
C LYS A 153 -5.13 -14.59 22.57
N GLY A 154 -5.20 -15.10 21.33
CA GLY A 154 -6.43 -15.61 20.74
C GLY A 154 -7.39 -14.56 20.19
N PHE A 155 -6.98 -13.29 20.06
CA PHE A 155 -7.79 -12.23 19.43
C PHE A 155 -7.74 -12.27 17.91
N ILE A 156 -6.64 -12.76 17.34
CA ILE A 156 -6.42 -12.96 15.92
C ILE A 156 -6.07 -14.43 15.69
N ARG A 157 -6.56 -15.03 14.63
CA ARG A 157 -6.23 -16.41 14.25
C ARG A 157 -4.82 -16.47 13.67
N LEU A 158 -4.14 -17.60 13.86
CA LEU A 158 -2.77 -17.81 13.38
C LEU A 158 -2.64 -17.66 11.86
N ASP A 159 -3.62 -18.16 11.11
CA ASP A 159 -3.65 -18.08 9.65
C ASP A 159 -3.80 -16.63 9.09
N CYS A 160 -4.14 -15.67 9.94
CA CYS A 160 -4.13 -14.26 9.56
C CYS A 160 -2.71 -13.71 9.32
N LEU A 161 -1.67 -14.34 9.87
CA LEU A 161 -0.28 -13.98 9.59
C LEU A 161 0.13 -14.29 8.15
N ASP A 162 -0.56 -15.20 7.49
CA ASP A 162 -0.31 -15.57 6.09
C ASP A 162 -0.99 -14.61 5.08
N LEU A 163 -1.80 -13.65 5.56
CA LEU A 163 -2.55 -12.74 4.69
C LEU A 163 -1.69 -11.62 4.10
N PHE A 164 -0.53 -11.36 4.68
CA PHE A 164 0.42 -10.34 4.20
C PHE A 164 1.86 -10.81 4.37
N GLU A 165 2.76 -10.18 3.67
CA GLU A 165 4.21 -10.35 3.83
C GLU A 165 4.80 -9.08 4.45
N ILE A 166 5.86 -9.23 5.24
CA ILE A 166 6.65 -8.10 5.76
C ILE A 166 8.11 -8.32 5.41
N THR A 167 8.74 -7.37 4.73
CA THR A 167 10.13 -7.50 4.28
C THR A 167 10.77 -6.14 4.01
N ASP A 168 12.08 -6.03 4.21
CA ASP A 168 12.92 -4.90 3.79
C ASP A 168 13.66 -5.18 2.46
N ASP A 169 13.50 -6.39 1.90
CA ASP A 169 14.11 -6.85 0.66
C ASP A 169 13.14 -6.64 -0.52
N LEU A 170 13.53 -5.80 -1.49
CA LEU A 170 12.72 -5.48 -2.66
C LEU A 170 12.55 -6.67 -3.62
N ASP A 171 13.57 -7.52 -3.78
CA ASP A 171 13.44 -8.71 -4.63
C ASP A 171 12.43 -9.69 -4.05
N LYS A 172 12.45 -9.87 -2.72
CA LYS A 172 11.46 -10.68 -2.00
C LYS A 172 10.06 -10.09 -2.13
N LEU A 173 9.94 -8.75 -2.03
CA LEU A 173 8.68 -8.03 -2.18
C LEU A 173 8.06 -8.29 -3.56
N PHE A 174 8.80 -8.05 -4.64
CA PHE A 174 8.30 -8.27 -6.00
C PHE A 174 7.99 -9.74 -6.27
N LYS A 175 8.85 -10.65 -5.82
CA LYS A 175 8.60 -12.09 -5.92
C LYS A 175 7.30 -12.52 -5.21
N TYR A 176 6.93 -11.85 -4.12
CA TYR A 176 5.68 -12.14 -3.42
C TYR A 176 4.47 -11.61 -4.17
N ILE A 177 4.47 -10.35 -4.63
CA ILE A 177 3.30 -9.76 -5.32
C ILE A 177 3.07 -10.33 -6.73
N GLU A 178 4.12 -10.85 -7.38
CA GLU A 178 4.06 -11.41 -8.73
C GLU A 178 3.75 -12.91 -8.76
N LYS A 179 3.59 -13.55 -7.59
CA LYS A 179 3.21 -14.97 -7.55
C LYS A 179 1.84 -15.16 -8.20
N PRO A 180 1.72 -16.09 -9.17
CA PRO A 180 0.41 -16.44 -9.70
C PRO A 180 -0.45 -17.07 -8.60
N ASP A 181 -1.68 -16.57 -8.47
CA ASP A 181 -2.79 -17.06 -7.63
C ASP A 181 -2.40 -17.89 -6.40
N ILE A 182 -2.27 -17.26 -5.27
CA ILE A 182 -2.38 -17.97 -4.00
C ILE A 182 -3.88 -18.29 -3.83
N GLN A 183 -4.26 -19.54 -3.97
CA GLN A 183 -5.62 -19.99 -3.64
C GLN A 183 -5.83 -19.79 -2.14
N PHE A 184 -6.61 -18.79 -1.78
CA PHE A 184 -6.96 -18.56 -0.37
C PHE A 184 -8.09 -19.47 0.07
N LYS A 185 -7.99 -19.93 1.31
CA LYS A 185 -9.05 -20.65 1.99
C LYS A 185 -10.35 -19.84 1.96
N THR A 186 -11.45 -20.48 1.69
CA THR A 186 -12.78 -19.88 1.78
C THR A 186 -13.10 -19.51 3.25
N ILE A 187 -14.06 -18.60 3.48
CA ILE A 187 -14.55 -18.28 4.83
C ILE A 187 -14.93 -19.54 5.62
N LYS A 188 -15.44 -20.59 4.95
CA LYS A 188 -15.77 -21.87 5.59
C LYS A 188 -14.53 -22.62 6.06
N GLU A 189 -13.47 -22.63 5.27
CA GLU A 189 -12.17 -23.25 5.64
C GLU A 189 -11.46 -22.46 6.74
N LEU A 190 -11.60 -21.13 6.71
CA LEU A 190 -11.10 -20.26 7.78
C LEU A 190 -11.89 -20.37 9.09
N LYS A 191 -13.16 -20.80 9.07
CA LYS A 191 -13.99 -20.96 10.28
C LYS A 191 -13.92 -22.35 10.90
N ASN A 192 -13.48 -23.37 10.19
CA ASN A 192 -13.51 -24.77 10.59
C ASN A 192 -12.13 -25.35 10.99
N GLY A 193 -11.11 -24.49 11.08
CA GLY A 193 -9.74 -24.83 11.51
C GLY A 193 -9.46 -24.37 12.98
#